data_57abe2da3d0bbf50cb0dfa3c24b9cac8
#
_entry.id   57abe2da3d0bbf50cb0dfa3c24b9cac8
#
_cell.length_a   1.000
_cell.length_b   1.000
_cell.length_c   1.000
_cell.angle_alpha   90.00
_cell.angle_beta   90.00
_cell.angle_gamma   90.00
#
_symmetry.space_group_name_H-M   'P 1'
#
loop_
_entity.id
_entity.type
_entity.pdbx_description
1 polymer ?
#
loop_
_entity_poly.entity_id
_entity_poly.type
_entity_poly.pdbx_seq_one_letter_code
_entity_poly.pdbx_strand_id
1 'polypeptide(L)' 'SFKASKGEILTVWSNSSSKTEARTIVIADASGNQVGAITAPMDGSGIGISEFEIPQDGIYYLWSKKSGINIYSIVCE' A
#
# COMPACT_ATOMS: atom_id res chain seq x y z
N SER A 1 0.81 -7.43 8.67
CA SER A 1 1.44 -6.30 9.35
C SER A 1 2.94 -6.30 9.12
N PHE A 2 3.55 -5.17 9.28
CA PHE A 2 5.00 -5.01 9.19
C PHE A 2 5.47 -3.92 10.13
N LYS A 3 6.73 -4.02 10.57
CA LYS A 3 7.35 -3.02 11.45
C LYS A 3 8.19 -2.07 10.60
N ALA A 4 8.09 -0.78 10.87
CA ALA A 4 8.83 0.24 10.14
C ALA A 4 9.32 1.34 11.07
N SER A 5 10.36 2.05 10.64
CA SER A 5 10.96 3.16 11.37
C SER A 5 10.69 4.48 10.64
N LYS A 6 10.56 5.54 11.41
CA LYS A 6 10.37 6.90 10.87
C LYS A 6 11.40 7.22 9.79
N GLY A 7 10.93 7.74 8.67
CA GLY A 7 11.78 8.12 7.55
C GLY A 7 12.06 7.02 6.55
N GLU A 8 11.74 5.77 6.88
CA GLU A 8 11.83 4.70 5.90
C GLU A 8 10.80 4.89 4.78
N ILE A 9 11.13 4.45 3.59
CA ILE A 9 10.21 4.52 2.44
C ILE A 9 9.61 3.13 2.22
N LEU A 10 8.30 3.07 2.30
CA LEU A 10 7.53 1.89 1.93
C LEU A 10 7.29 1.94 0.44
N THR A 11 7.76 0.93 -0.28
CA THR A 11 7.53 0.79 -1.71
C THR A 11 6.66 -0.44 -1.95
N VAL A 12 5.57 -0.26 -2.68
CA VAL A 12 4.61 -1.33 -2.95
C VAL A 12 4.44 -1.49 -4.46
N TRP A 13 4.61 -2.71 -4.94
CA TRP A 13 4.34 -3.09 -6.33
C TRP A 13 2.99 -3.78 -6.35
N SER A 14 2.02 -3.18 -6.99
CA SER A 14 0.64 -3.69 -6.96
C SER A 14 -0.15 -3.36 -8.22
N ASN A 15 -1.25 -4.07 -8.40
CA ASN A 15 -2.30 -3.64 -9.32
C ASN A 15 -3.67 -4.08 -8.78
N SER A 16 -4.71 -3.45 -9.31
CA SER A 16 -6.09 -3.87 -9.08
C SER A 16 -6.38 -5.12 -9.91
N SER A 17 -7.24 -6.00 -9.41
CA SER A 17 -7.72 -7.14 -10.22
C SER A 17 -8.79 -6.70 -11.22
N SER A 18 -9.26 -5.47 -11.18
CA SER A 18 -10.23 -4.92 -12.13
C SER A 18 -9.53 -4.35 -13.35
N LYS A 19 -10.09 -4.62 -14.53
CA LYS A 19 -9.61 -4.06 -15.80
C LYS A 19 -10.14 -2.64 -16.04
N THR A 20 -11.08 -2.19 -15.22
CA THR A 20 -11.82 -0.94 -15.45
C THR A 20 -11.63 0.09 -14.34
N GLU A 21 -11.06 -0.30 -13.18
CA GLU A 21 -10.86 0.65 -12.07
C GLU A 21 -9.58 0.40 -11.31
N ALA A 22 -8.91 1.47 -10.97
CA ALA A 22 -7.85 1.46 -9.98
C ALA A 22 -8.48 1.36 -8.59
N ARG A 23 -7.74 0.82 -7.62
CA ARG A 23 -8.24 0.64 -6.25
C ARG A 23 -7.25 1.19 -5.25
N THR A 24 -7.77 1.59 -4.09
CA THR A 24 -6.97 2.21 -3.05
C THR A 24 -6.53 1.17 -2.03
N ILE A 25 -5.24 1.20 -1.68
CA ILE A 25 -4.67 0.46 -0.56
C ILE A 25 -4.51 1.45 0.59
N VAL A 26 -5.15 1.15 1.71
CA VAL A 26 -5.06 1.98 2.92
C VAL A 26 -3.84 1.55 3.72
N ILE A 27 -3.10 2.53 4.23
CA ILE A 27 -1.99 2.31 5.15
C ILE A 27 -2.45 2.78 6.52
N ALA A 28 -2.41 1.90 7.51
CA ALA A 28 -2.87 2.22 8.85
C ALA A 28 -1.82 1.88 9.90
N ASP A 29 -1.90 2.57 11.05
CA ASP A 29 -1.04 2.30 12.20
C ASP A 29 -1.61 1.16 13.06
N ALA A 30 -0.90 0.83 14.15
CA ALA A 30 -1.29 -0.27 15.04
C ALA A 30 -2.63 -0.03 15.75
N SER A 31 -3.06 1.21 15.84
CA SER A 31 -4.35 1.58 16.45
C SER A 31 -5.51 1.50 15.44
N GLY A 32 -5.20 1.21 14.18
CA GLY A 32 -6.19 1.15 13.12
C GLY A 32 -6.48 2.48 12.45
N ASN A 33 -5.74 3.53 12.78
CA ASN A 33 -5.91 4.85 12.17
C ASN A 33 -5.24 4.89 10.81
N GLN A 34 -5.95 5.39 9.81
CA GLN A 34 -5.37 5.57 8.49
C GLN A 34 -4.30 6.68 8.53
N VAL A 35 -3.10 6.34 8.11
CA VAL A 35 -1.98 7.30 8.03
C VAL A 35 -1.62 7.65 6.60
N GLY A 36 -2.09 6.88 5.63
CA GLY A 36 -1.86 7.13 4.22
C GLY A 36 -2.65 6.21 3.33
N ALA A 37 -2.49 6.43 2.02
CA ALA A 37 -3.12 5.60 1.01
C ALA A 37 -2.27 5.60 -0.25
N ILE A 38 -2.29 4.47 -0.96
CA ILE A 38 -1.63 4.34 -2.26
C ILE A 38 -2.62 3.75 -3.26
N THR A 39 -2.35 3.94 -4.53
CA THR A 39 -3.24 3.49 -5.59
C THR A 39 -2.65 2.29 -6.33
N ALA A 40 -3.45 1.23 -6.43
CA ALA A 40 -3.16 0.09 -7.29
C ALA A 40 -3.80 0.36 -8.65
N PRO A 41 -3.03 0.46 -9.74
CA PRO A 41 -3.58 0.78 -11.06
C PRO A 41 -4.42 -0.36 -11.61
N MET A 42 -5.24 -0.07 -12.60
CA MET A 42 -6.06 -1.07 -13.28
C MET A 42 -5.21 -2.21 -13.84
N ASP A 43 -5.77 -3.42 -13.81
CA ASP A 43 -5.17 -4.57 -14.48
C ASP A 43 -5.07 -4.27 -15.98
N GLY A 44 -3.93 -4.59 -16.57
CA GLY A 44 -3.66 -4.24 -17.97
C GLY A 44 -2.86 -2.94 -18.13
N SER A 45 -2.83 -2.08 -17.13
CA SER A 45 -1.96 -0.89 -17.10
C SER A 45 -0.55 -1.24 -16.60
N GLY A 46 -0.33 -2.49 -16.23
CA GLY A 46 0.92 -2.96 -15.67
C GLY A 46 0.91 -2.87 -14.15
N ILE A 47 2.08 -3.14 -13.57
CA ILE A 47 2.26 -3.09 -12.12
C ILE A 47 2.61 -1.66 -11.73
N GLY A 48 1.83 -1.10 -10.80
CA GLY A 48 2.11 0.21 -10.24
C GLY A 48 3.14 0.13 -9.13
N ILE A 49 4.01 1.12 -9.07
CA ILE A 49 5.00 1.27 -7.99
C ILE A 49 4.58 2.50 -7.20
N SER A 50 4.28 2.31 -5.92
CA SER A 50 3.86 3.38 -5.04
C SER A 50 4.80 3.49 -3.85
N GLU A 51 5.09 4.72 -3.42
CA GLU A 51 5.97 4.98 -2.29
C GLU A 51 5.25 5.78 -1.22
N PHE A 52 5.58 5.48 0.04
CA PHE A 52 5.02 6.19 1.19
C PHE A 52 6.09 6.31 2.27
N GLU A 53 6.35 7.53 2.74
CA GLU A 53 7.30 7.76 3.81
C GLU A 53 6.66 7.46 5.18
N ILE A 54 7.33 6.64 5.97
CA ILE A 54 6.83 6.25 7.29
C ILE A 54 6.93 7.45 8.24
N PRO A 55 5.82 7.89 8.84
CA PRO A 55 5.79 9.11 9.65
C PRO A 55 6.38 8.94 11.06
N GLN A 56 6.38 7.73 11.59
CA GLN A 56 6.96 7.44 12.90
C GLN A 56 7.16 5.93 13.07
N ASP A 57 8.00 5.56 14.04
CA ASP A 57 8.26 4.16 14.33
C ASP A 57 6.98 3.45 14.75
N GLY A 58 6.80 2.23 14.30
CA GLY A 58 5.65 1.44 14.71
C GLY A 58 5.35 0.27 13.81
N ILE A 59 4.20 -0.33 14.06
CA ILE A 59 3.66 -1.43 13.27
C ILE A 59 2.56 -0.89 12.38
N TYR A 60 2.58 -1.30 11.12
CA TYR A 60 1.66 -0.82 10.11
C TYR A 60 0.92 -1.96 9.43
N TYR A 61 -0.24 -1.63 8.90
CA TYR A 61 -1.11 -2.56 8.19
C TYR A 61 -1.45 -1.99 6.82
N LEU A 62 -1.57 -2.87 5.84
CA LEU A 62 -2.08 -2.52 4.52
C LEU A 62 -3.36 -3.31 4.28
N TRP A 63 -4.39 -2.64 3.79
CA TRP A 63 -5.58 -3.34 3.32
C TRP A 63 -6.20 -2.63 2.14
N SER A 64 -6.97 -3.39 1.36
CA SER A 64 -7.73 -2.85 0.25
C SER A 64 -8.99 -2.17 0.78
N LYS A 65 -9.24 -0.96 0.34
CA LYS A 65 -10.49 -0.27 0.60
C LYS A 65 -11.65 -0.96 -0.12
N LYS A 66 -11.34 -1.66 -1.19
CA LYS A 66 -12.27 -2.46 -1.98
C LYS A 66 -11.52 -3.73 -2.38
N SER A 67 -12.18 -4.88 -2.36
CA SER A 67 -11.52 -6.16 -2.64
C SER A 67 -10.91 -6.24 -4.04
N GLY A 68 -10.01 -7.21 -4.25
CA GLY A 68 -9.43 -7.49 -5.56
C GLY A 68 -8.20 -6.65 -5.88
N ILE A 69 -7.24 -6.64 -4.98
CA ILE A 69 -5.93 -6.04 -5.21
C ILE A 69 -4.87 -7.14 -5.18
N ASN A 70 -3.93 -7.07 -6.13
CA ASN A 70 -2.78 -7.94 -6.17
C ASN A 70 -1.55 -7.16 -5.69
N ILE A 71 -0.88 -7.68 -4.68
CA ILE A 71 0.38 -7.11 -4.20
C ILE A 71 1.49 -8.07 -4.57
N TYR A 72 2.44 -7.59 -5.36
CA TYR A 72 3.55 -8.41 -5.88
C TYR A 72 4.78 -8.34 -5.00
N SER A 73 5.04 -7.18 -4.42
CA SER A 73 6.21 -6.99 -3.56
C SER A 73 6.00 -5.79 -2.65
N ILE A 74 6.58 -5.87 -1.46
CA ILE A 74 6.62 -4.77 -0.49
C ILE A 74 8.05 -4.68 0.02
N VAL A 75 8.61 -3.48 -0.05
CA VAL A 75 9.94 -3.18 0.51
C VAL A 75 9.81 -1.95 1.40
N CYS A 76 10.43 -2.00 2.57
CA CYS A 76 10.46 -0.87 3.49
C CYS A 76 11.89 -0.66 3.99
N GLU A 77 12.53 0.42 3.56
CA GLU A 77 13.92 0.72 3.93
C GLU A 77 14.21 2.21 4.07
#